data_059e2f29a43668bd758ba1281abff9fd
#
_entry.id   059e2f29a43668bd758ba1281abff9fd
#
_cell.length_a   1.000
_cell.length_b   1.000
_cell.length_c   1.000
_cell.angle_alpha   90.00
_cell.angle_beta   90.00
_cell.angle_gamma   90.00
#
_symmetry.space_group_name_H-M   'P 1'
#
loop_
_entity.id
_entity.type
_entity.pdbx_description
1 polymer ?
#
loop_
_entity_poly.entity_id
_entity_poly.type
_entity_poly.pdbx_seq_one_letter_code
_entity_poly.pdbx_strand_id
1 'polypeptide(L)'
;MKILKFFDIFRIVAVSAAFYFGYQIGFEKGYDPEAELHFMIPVIIVAIAGLSGIEGLFFGKQAATLKGYETGSNYQKQSAIALLSYAVIALVVTVLNWGIKAELTILFVFIFFFFFSGINHAMDAIKRKNYKWQNINRPFITLILIAGLIYPVYKVFQTF
;
A
#
# COMPACT_ATOMS: atom_id res chain seq x y z
N MET A 1 -11.52 -16.64 -9.24
CA MET A 1 -12.33 -15.45 -8.92
C MET A 1 -12.52 -15.19 -7.42
N LYS A 2 -12.82 -16.17 -6.58
CA LYS A 2 -13.03 -15.97 -5.12
C LYS A 2 -11.79 -15.45 -4.39
N ILE A 3 -10.59 -15.95 -4.72
CA ILE A 3 -9.33 -15.54 -4.07
C ILE A 3 -8.98 -14.05 -4.31
N LEU A 4 -9.21 -13.53 -5.52
CA LEU A 4 -8.95 -12.13 -5.83
C LEU A 4 -9.88 -11.18 -5.06
N LYS A 5 -11.17 -11.54 -4.94
CA LYS A 5 -12.11 -10.79 -4.09
C LYS A 5 -11.72 -10.84 -2.62
N PHE A 6 -11.23 -11.99 -2.16
CA PHE A 6 -10.71 -12.13 -0.80
C PHE A 6 -9.53 -11.17 -0.56
N PHE A 7 -8.56 -11.09 -1.50
CA PHE A 7 -7.46 -10.14 -1.37
C PHE A 7 -7.93 -8.69 -1.32
N ASP A 8 -8.91 -8.31 -2.13
CA ASP A 8 -9.44 -6.95 -2.12
C ASP A 8 -10.10 -6.60 -0.79
N ILE A 9 -10.92 -7.51 -0.24
CA ILE A 9 -11.57 -7.33 1.07
C ILE A 9 -10.51 -7.30 2.18
N PHE A 10 -9.58 -8.23 2.16
CA PHE A 10 -8.53 -8.33 3.18
C PHE A 10 -7.66 -7.07 3.22
N ARG A 11 -7.30 -6.48 2.07
CA ARG A 11 -6.58 -5.20 2.02
C ARG A 11 -7.35 -4.09 2.75
N ILE A 12 -8.63 -3.95 2.47
CA ILE A 12 -9.47 -2.93 3.10
C ILE A 12 -9.50 -3.14 4.61
N VAL A 13 -9.80 -4.36 5.05
CA VAL A 13 -9.89 -4.69 6.49
C VAL A 13 -8.55 -4.47 7.18
N ALA A 14 -7.44 -4.96 6.60
CA ALA A 14 -6.13 -4.83 7.22
C ALA A 14 -5.66 -3.37 7.31
N VAL A 15 -5.88 -2.56 6.27
CA VAL A 15 -5.55 -1.13 6.31
C VAL A 15 -6.43 -0.38 7.31
N SER A 16 -7.73 -0.67 7.35
CA SER A 16 -8.63 -0.07 8.34
C SER A 16 -8.23 -0.44 9.77
N ALA A 17 -7.87 -1.70 9.99
CA ALA A 17 -7.35 -2.18 11.28
C ALA A 17 -6.02 -1.51 11.64
N ALA A 18 -5.12 -1.31 10.66
CA ALA A 18 -3.85 -0.63 10.87
C ALA A 18 -4.07 0.81 11.39
N PHE A 19 -4.99 1.55 10.79
CA PHE A 19 -5.34 2.89 11.26
C PHE A 19 -5.99 2.85 12.65
N TYR A 20 -6.98 1.98 12.84
CA TYR A 20 -7.68 1.89 14.12
C TYR A 20 -6.74 1.57 15.29
N PHE A 21 -5.95 0.51 15.16
CA PHE A 21 -5.03 0.10 16.22
C PHE A 21 -3.79 1.01 16.30
N GLY A 22 -3.29 1.53 15.19
CA GLY A 22 -2.18 2.48 15.19
C GLY A 22 -2.51 3.74 15.98
N TYR A 23 -3.65 4.36 15.70
CA TYR A 23 -4.10 5.52 16.48
C TYR A 23 -4.36 5.16 17.96
N GLN A 24 -4.88 3.98 18.27
CA GLN A 24 -5.01 3.55 19.66
C GLN A 24 -3.64 3.45 20.36
N ILE A 25 -2.66 2.83 19.72
CA ILE A 25 -1.28 2.74 20.25
C ILE A 25 -0.69 4.14 20.43
N GLY A 26 -0.84 5.02 19.43
CA GLY A 26 -0.30 6.37 19.49
C GLY A 26 -0.86 7.22 20.62
N PHE A 27 -2.11 7.00 21.04
CA PHE A 27 -2.77 7.80 22.07
C PHE A 27 -2.92 7.10 23.44
N GLU A 28 -2.34 5.91 23.65
CA GLU A 28 -2.55 5.13 24.88
C GLU A 28 -2.04 5.83 26.16
N LYS A 29 -0.86 6.46 26.12
CA LYS A 29 -0.20 7.08 27.30
C LYS A 29 0.28 8.52 27.05
N GLY A 30 -0.40 9.24 26.18
CA GLY A 30 0.06 10.47 25.57
C GLY A 30 0.46 10.20 24.12
N TYR A 31 0.54 11.24 23.28
CA TYR A 31 0.73 11.02 21.85
C TYR A 31 2.17 10.59 21.50
N ASP A 32 2.31 9.34 21.05
CA ASP A 32 3.55 8.73 20.57
C ASP A 32 3.43 8.39 19.06
N PRO A 33 3.82 9.32 18.18
CA PRO A 33 3.71 9.11 16.74
C PRO A 33 4.70 8.07 16.20
N GLU A 34 5.81 7.79 16.90
CA GLU A 34 6.77 6.76 16.47
C GLU A 34 6.18 5.36 16.70
N ALA A 35 5.60 5.10 17.87
CA ALA A 35 4.92 3.84 18.16
C ALA A 35 3.73 3.60 17.22
N GLU A 36 2.97 4.66 16.92
CA GLU A 36 1.88 4.62 15.95
C GLU A 36 2.36 4.19 14.57
N LEU A 37 3.37 4.86 14.04
CA LEU A 37 3.90 4.59 12.69
C LEU A 37 4.64 3.25 12.62
N HIS A 38 5.36 2.87 13.67
CA HIS A 38 6.04 1.58 13.75
C HIS A 38 5.07 0.40 13.57
N PHE A 39 3.84 0.54 14.09
CA PHE A 39 2.79 -0.46 13.88
C PHE A 39 2.14 -0.31 12.49
N MET A 40 1.79 0.92 12.09
CA MET A 40 1.00 1.16 10.87
C MET A 40 1.77 0.86 9.58
N ILE A 41 3.03 1.26 9.50
CA ILE A 41 3.83 1.18 8.25
C ILE A 41 3.92 -0.24 7.71
N PRO A 42 4.42 -1.24 8.48
CA PRO A 42 4.55 -2.60 7.96
C PRO A 42 3.19 -3.22 7.61
N VAL A 43 2.17 -3.00 8.43
CA VAL A 43 0.83 -3.56 8.18
C VAL A 43 0.24 -3.02 6.89
N ILE A 44 0.31 -1.70 6.67
CA ILE A 44 -0.20 -1.04 5.45
C ILE A 44 0.55 -1.52 4.21
N ILE A 45 1.89 -1.51 4.26
CA ILE A 45 2.70 -1.88 3.09
C ILE A 45 2.52 -3.36 2.76
N VAL A 46 2.49 -4.25 3.74
CA VAL A 46 2.26 -5.68 3.52
C VAL A 46 0.85 -5.93 2.97
N ALA A 47 -0.17 -5.29 3.54
CA ALA A 47 -1.53 -5.46 3.08
C ALA A 47 -1.74 -4.96 1.64
N ILE A 48 -1.15 -3.84 1.27
CA ILE A 48 -1.34 -3.28 -0.07
C ILE A 48 -0.30 -3.84 -1.05
N ALA A 49 0.98 -3.62 -0.80
CA ALA A 49 2.03 -4.01 -1.72
C ALA A 49 2.30 -5.51 -1.71
N GLY A 50 2.37 -6.14 -0.53
CA GLY A 50 2.61 -7.57 -0.40
C GLY A 50 1.54 -8.40 -1.12
N LEU A 51 0.26 -8.17 -0.82
CA LEU A 51 -0.83 -8.89 -1.49
C LEU A 51 -0.91 -8.56 -2.98
N SER A 52 -0.60 -7.32 -3.39
CA SER A 52 -0.58 -6.97 -4.81
C SER A 52 0.59 -7.64 -5.55
N GLY A 53 1.73 -7.78 -4.90
CA GLY A 53 2.87 -8.53 -5.42
C GLY A 53 2.53 -10.02 -5.59
N ILE A 54 1.97 -10.65 -4.58
CA ILE A 54 1.50 -12.05 -4.64
C ILE A 54 0.45 -12.22 -5.74
N GLU A 55 -0.55 -11.34 -5.78
CA GLU A 55 -1.58 -11.34 -6.82
C GLU A 55 -0.96 -11.26 -8.23
N GLY A 56 -0.03 -10.33 -8.43
CA GLY A 56 0.62 -10.12 -9.72
C GLY A 56 1.49 -11.28 -10.17
N LEU A 57 2.21 -11.94 -9.25
CA LEU A 57 3.09 -13.06 -9.55
C LEU A 57 2.32 -14.36 -9.80
N PHE A 58 1.36 -14.70 -8.94
CA PHE A 58 0.69 -16.00 -8.99
C PHE A 58 -0.65 -15.98 -9.72
N PHE A 59 -1.34 -14.84 -9.74
CA PHE A 59 -2.67 -14.68 -10.34
C PHE A 59 -2.72 -13.57 -11.39
N GLY A 60 -1.57 -13.09 -11.88
CA GLY A 60 -1.45 -11.91 -12.73
C GLY A 60 -2.34 -11.95 -13.98
N LYS A 61 -2.42 -13.10 -14.68
CA LYS A 61 -3.29 -13.26 -15.85
C LYS A 61 -4.77 -13.14 -15.49
N GLN A 62 -5.21 -13.81 -14.43
CA GLN A 62 -6.60 -13.77 -13.96
C GLN A 62 -6.97 -12.37 -13.45
N ALA A 63 -6.07 -11.74 -12.70
CA ALA A 63 -6.26 -10.40 -12.18
C ALA A 63 -6.34 -9.35 -13.32
N ALA A 64 -5.46 -9.45 -14.32
CA ALA A 64 -5.47 -8.58 -15.48
C ALA A 64 -6.77 -8.71 -16.28
N THR A 65 -7.21 -9.94 -16.57
CA THR A 65 -8.48 -10.20 -17.27
C THR A 65 -9.67 -9.61 -16.49
N LEU A 66 -9.71 -9.82 -15.17
CA LEU A 66 -10.80 -9.30 -14.32
C LEU A 66 -10.85 -7.77 -14.33
N LYS A 67 -9.68 -7.13 -14.25
CA LYS A 67 -9.53 -5.66 -14.21
C LYS A 67 -9.55 -5.02 -15.60
N GLY A 68 -9.53 -5.83 -16.68
CA GLY A 68 -9.52 -5.35 -18.07
C GLY A 68 -8.18 -4.77 -18.50
N TYR A 69 -7.09 -5.28 -17.96
CA TYR A 69 -5.72 -4.93 -18.35
C TYR A 69 -5.18 -5.87 -19.43
N GLU A 70 -4.09 -5.46 -20.05
CA GLU A 70 -3.29 -6.31 -20.92
C GLU A 70 -2.77 -7.52 -20.14
N THR A 71 -2.85 -8.71 -20.75
CA THR A 71 -2.42 -9.95 -20.12
C THR A 71 -1.04 -10.39 -20.62
N GLY A 72 -0.22 -10.91 -19.71
CA GLY A 72 1.07 -11.52 -20.09
C GLY A 72 2.22 -10.55 -20.28
N SER A 73 2.05 -9.28 -19.93
CA SER A 73 3.09 -8.27 -19.98
C SER A 73 4.20 -8.55 -18.96
N ASN A 74 5.47 -8.44 -19.39
CA ASN A 74 6.60 -8.52 -18.48
C ASN A 74 6.59 -7.38 -17.43
N TYR A 75 6.03 -6.22 -17.77
CA TYR A 75 5.84 -5.11 -16.84
C TYR A 75 4.97 -5.48 -15.64
N GLN A 76 3.96 -6.33 -15.82
CA GLN A 76 3.14 -6.81 -14.71
C GLN A 76 3.96 -7.61 -13.69
N LYS A 77 4.85 -8.48 -14.18
CA LYS A 77 5.75 -9.25 -13.31
C LYS A 77 6.75 -8.34 -12.60
N GLN A 78 7.36 -7.40 -13.31
CA GLN A 78 8.29 -6.43 -12.73
C GLN A 78 7.62 -5.58 -11.65
N SER A 79 6.43 -5.05 -11.92
CA SER A 79 5.65 -4.30 -10.93
C SER A 79 5.29 -5.16 -9.72
N ALA A 80 4.94 -6.43 -9.93
CA ALA A 80 4.63 -7.34 -8.83
C ALA A 80 5.86 -7.64 -7.96
N ILE A 81 7.04 -7.81 -8.57
CA ILE A 81 8.31 -7.99 -7.85
C ILE A 81 8.64 -6.72 -7.05
N ALA A 82 8.51 -5.53 -7.64
CA ALA A 82 8.74 -4.26 -6.95
C ALA A 82 7.81 -4.10 -5.74
N LEU A 83 6.52 -4.39 -5.89
CA LEU A 83 5.56 -4.34 -4.79
C LEU A 83 5.90 -5.35 -3.68
N LEU A 84 6.29 -6.56 -4.04
CA LEU A 84 6.69 -7.56 -3.06
C LEU A 84 7.97 -7.14 -2.32
N SER A 85 8.93 -6.52 -3.01
CA SER A 85 10.16 -6.03 -2.38
C SER A 85 9.87 -4.93 -1.34
N TYR A 86 8.93 -4.02 -1.60
CA TYR A 86 8.52 -3.03 -0.59
C TYR A 86 7.98 -3.70 0.68
N ALA A 87 7.13 -4.72 0.52
CA ALA A 87 6.57 -5.44 1.66
C ALA A 87 7.65 -6.21 2.44
N VAL A 88 8.56 -6.88 1.75
CA VAL A 88 9.67 -7.61 2.39
C VAL A 88 10.60 -6.66 3.13
N ILE A 89 11.00 -5.55 2.50
CA ILE A 89 11.87 -4.56 3.15
C ILE A 89 11.17 -3.88 4.31
N ALA A 90 9.88 -3.55 4.21
CA ALA A 90 9.13 -3.00 5.35
C ALA A 90 9.15 -3.96 6.54
N LEU A 91 8.93 -5.27 6.33
CA LEU A 91 9.04 -6.26 7.39
C LEU A 91 10.45 -6.37 7.98
N VAL A 92 11.48 -6.40 7.12
CA VAL A 92 12.88 -6.47 7.56
C VAL A 92 13.24 -5.26 8.43
N VAL A 93 12.91 -4.05 7.96
CA VAL A 93 13.20 -2.79 8.68
C VAL A 93 12.52 -2.78 10.05
N THR A 94 11.25 -3.20 10.12
CA THR A 94 10.49 -3.23 11.36
C THR A 94 10.99 -4.33 12.32
N VAL A 95 11.13 -5.58 11.84
CA VAL A 95 11.52 -6.72 12.68
C VAL A 95 12.95 -6.56 13.22
N LEU A 96 13.86 -6.01 12.41
CA LEU A 96 15.25 -5.74 12.84
C LEU A 96 15.39 -4.39 13.55
N ASN A 97 14.29 -3.67 13.74
CA ASN A 97 14.24 -2.38 14.45
C ASN A 97 15.29 -1.38 13.95
N TRP A 98 15.32 -1.12 12.64
CA TRP A 98 16.24 -0.15 12.03
C TRP A 98 15.88 1.30 12.34
N GLY A 99 14.78 1.52 13.04
CA GLY A 99 14.29 2.80 13.52
C GLY A 99 13.40 3.54 12.53
N ILE A 100 12.73 4.55 13.08
CA ILE A 100 11.63 5.26 12.40
C ILE A 100 12.06 5.93 11.08
N LYS A 101 13.33 6.38 10.96
CA LYS A 101 13.83 6.98 9.71
C LYS A 101 13.86 5.98 8.56
N ALA A 102 14.26 4.73 8.84
CA ALA A 102 14.25 3.68 7.83
C ALA A 102 12.81 3.27 7.46
N GLU A 103 11.93 3.21 8.44
CA GLU A 103 10.50 2.93 8.22
C GLU A 103 9.82 4.03 7.39
N LEU A 104 10.07 5.30 7.69
CA LEU A 104 9.58 6.42 6.88
C LEU A 104 10.14 6.39 5.46
N THR A 105 11.41 6.00 5.30
CA THR A 105 12.01 5.90 3.96
C THR A 105 11.26 4.90 3.09
N ILE A 106 11.01 3.70 3.60
CA ILE A 106 10.27 2.69 2.83
C ILE A 106 8.79 3.10 2.60
N LEU A 107 8.17 3.78 3.58
CA LEU A 107 6.84 4.35 3.43
C LEU A 107 6.78 5.35 2.28
N PHE A 108 7.72 6.29 2.20
CA PHE A 108 7.74 7.31 1.14
C PHE A 108 7.99 6.69 -0.24
N VAL A 109 8.91 5.73 -0.35
CA VAL A 109 9.13 4.99 -1.60
C VAL A 109 7.86 4.28 -2.04
N PHE A 110 7.18 3.60 -1.11
CA PHE A 110 5.92 2.92 -1.38
C PHE A 110 4.81 3.89 -1.80
N ILE A 111 4.61 4.98 -1.05
CA ILE A 111 3.56 5.98 -1.36
C ILE A 111 3.83 6.64 -2.72
N PHE A 112 5.08 7.01 -3.02
CA PHE A 112 5.45 7.56 -4.31
C PHE A 112 5.08 6.62 -5.45
N PHE A 113 5.53 5.37 -5.37
CA PHE A 113 5.18 4.36 -6.38
C PHE A 113 3.66 4.17 -6.50
N PHE A 114 2.98 4.04 -5.37
CA PHE A 114 1.55 3.75 -5.33
C PHE A 114 0.71 4.89 -5.89
N PHE A 115 1.07 6.13 -5.60
CA PHE A 115 0.41 7.33 -6.11
C PHE A 115 0.55 7.47 -7.63
N PHE A 116 1.79 7.44 -8.14
CA PHE A 116 2.02 7.59 -9.57
C PHE A 116 1.51 6.38 -10.38
N SER A 117 1.61 5.18 -9.84
CA SER A 117 0.98 4.00 -10.42
C SER A 117 -0.56 4.17 -10.46
N GLY A 118 -1.15 4.74 -9.42
CA GLY A 118 -2.58 5.04 -9.37
C GLY A 118 -3.01 6.01 -10.46
N ILE A 119 -2.26 7.11 -10.64
CA ILE A 119 -2.49 8.09 -11.73
C ILE A 119 -2.36 7.40 -13.09
N ASN A 120 -1.31 6.62 -13.31
CA ASN A 120 -1.11 5.91 -14.57
C ASN A 120 -2.27 4.96 -14.89
N HIS A 121 -2.79 4.23 -13.90
CA HIS A 121 -3.96 3.38 -14.06
C HIS A 121 -5.23 4.17 -14.40
N ALA A 122 -5.44 5.31 -13.76
CA ALA A 122 -6.59 6.17 -14.07
C ALA A 122 -6.50 6.76 -15.48
N MET A 123 -5.32 7.20 -15.90
CA MET A 123 -5.09 7.69 -17.27
C MET A 123 -5.32 6.60 -18.33
N ASP A 124 -4.83 5.38 -18.09
CA ASP A 124 -5.05 4.24 -18.98
C ASP A 124 -6.54 3.85 -19.04
N ALA A 125 -7.23 3.90 -17.90
CA ALA A 125 -8.66 3.65 -17.82
C ALA A 125 -9.46 4.64 -18.68
N ILE A 126 -9.11 5.93 -18.65
CA ILE A 126 -9.74 6.97 -19.47
C ILE A 126 -9.46 6.73 -20.96
N LYS A 127 -8.19 6.50 -21.32
CA LYS A 127 -7.77 6.27 -22.72
C LYS A 127 -8.43 5.05 -23.34
N ARG A 128 -8.55 3.96 -22.60
CA ARG A 128 -9.16 2.69 -23.06
C ARG A 128 -10.66 2.59 -22.78
N LYS A 129 -11.29 3.62 -22.20
CA LYS A 129 -12.69 3.61 -21.75
C LYS A 129 -13.02 2.43 -20.81
N ASN A 130 -12.02 2.03 -19.98
CA ASN A 130 -12.15 0.94 -19.02
C ASN A 130 -12.44 1.50 -17.63
N TYR A 131 -13.66 1.98 -17.41
CA TYR A 131 -14.08 2.67 -16.18
C TYR A 131 -14.41 1.72 -15.03
N LYS A 132 -13.74 0.57 -14.95
CA LYS A 132 -13.89 -0.31 -13.79
C LYS A 132 -13.42 0.41 -12.53
N TRP A 133 -14.13 0.20 -11.45
CA TRP A 133 -13.88 0.79 -10.14
C TRP A 133 -12.40 0.67 -9.72
N GLN A 134 -11.79 -0.50 -9.88
CA GLN A 134 -10.41 -0.77 -9.51
C GLN A 134 -9.38 0.09 -10.26
N ASN A 135 -9.76 0.69 -11.37
CA ASN A 135 -8.85 1.50 -12.19
C ASN A 135 -8.94 2.98 -11.83
N ILE A 136 -10.16 3.49 -11.65
CA ILE A 136 -10.40 4.92 -11.41
C ILE A 136 -10.13 5.29 -9.96
N ASN A 137 -10.37 4.39 -9.02
CA ASN A 137 -10.32 4.68 -7.59
C ASN A 137 -8.92 4.76 -6.98
N ARG A 138 -7.90 4.20 -7.65
CA ARG A 138 -6.55 4.10 -7.09
C ARG A 138 -5.95 5.43 -6.62
N PRO A 139 -5.99 6.53 -7.41
CA PRO A 139 -5.45 7.80 -6.93
C PRO A 139 -6.20 8.34 -5.71
N PHE A 140 -7.52 8.17 -5.66
CA PHE A 140 -8.31 8.61 -4.50
C PHE A 140 -8.01 7.82 -3.24
N ILE A 141 -7.87 6.49 -3.35
CA ILE A 141 -7.47 5.63 -2.22
C ILE A 141 -6.09 6.04 -1.71
N THR A 142 -5.16 6.37 -2.60
CA THR A 142 -3.83 6.84 -2.20
C THR A 142 -3.90 8.18 -1.47
N LEU A 143 -4.73 9.10 -1.92
CA LEU A 143 -4.93 10.38 -1.23
C LEU A 143 -5.53 10.21 0.17
N ILE A 144 -6.49 9.29 0.34
CA ILE A 144 -7.05 8.96 1.64
C ILE A 144 -5.98 8.34 2.56
N LEU A 145 -5.15 7.46 2.02
CA LEU A 145 -4.03 6.87 2.76
C LEU A 145 -3.04 7.95 3.23
N ILE A 146 -2.67 8.87 2.35
CA ILE A 146 -1.78 9.99 2.69
C ILE A 146 -2.43 10.87 3.76
N ALA A 147 -3.70 11.21 3.60
CA ALA A 147 -4.42 12.04 4.57
C ALA A 147 -4.44 11.41 5.98
N GLY A 148 -4.60 10.07 6.06
CA GLY A 148 -4.54 9.37 7.34
C GLY A 148 -3.14 9.30 7.96
N LEU A 149 -2.08 9.34 7.16
CA LEU A 149 -0.70 9.26 7.63
C LEU A 149 -0.05 10.62 7.88
N ILE A 150 -0.60 11.71 7.35
CA ILE A 150 0.06 13.03 7.36
C ILE A 150 0.33 13.54 8.78
N TYR A 151 -0.61 13.32 9.70
CA TYR A 151 -0.47 13.83 11.07
C TYR A 151 0.63 13.10 11.86
N PRO A 152 0.64 11.78 11.98
CA PRO A 152 1.73 11.08 12.67
C PRO A 152 3.09 11.30 12.00
N VAL A 153 3.15 11.30 10.67
CA VAL A 153 4.40 11.59 9.94
C VAL A 153 4.91 13.00 10.27
N TYR A 154 4.04 14.02 10.20
CA TYR A 154 4.40 15.39 10.55
C TYR A 154 4.92 15.49 11.99
N LYS A 155 4.28 14.80 12.94
CA LYS A 155 4.70 14.79 14.33
C LYS A 155 6.07 14.15 14.54
N VAL A 156 6.37 13.05 13.87
CA VAL A 156 7.71 12.44 13.92
C VAL A 156 8.77 13.37 13.36
N PHE A 157 8.48 14.12 12.29
CA PHE A 157 9.44 15.12 11.77
C PHE A 157 9.76 16.26 12.75
N GLN A 158 8.88 16.52 13.71
CA GLN A 158 9.14 17.52 14.77
C GLN A 158 10.10 17.00 15.85
N THR A 159 10.39 15.69 15.89
CA THR A 159 11.29 15.07 16.87
C THR A 159 12.74 14.91 16.34
N PHE A 160 12.98 15.16 15.06
CA PHE A 160 14.29 15.14 14.43
C PHE A 160 15.01 16.46 14.61
#